data_bb3318371a59ca63da2ed89fed6ea547
#
_entry.id   bb3318371a59ca63da2ed89fed6ea547
#
_cell.length_a   1.000
_cell.length_b   1.000
_cell.length_c   1.000
_cell.angle_alpha   90.00
_cell.angle_beta   90.00
_cell.angle_gamma   90.00
#
_symmetry.space_group_name_H-M   'P 1'
#
loop_
_entity.id
_entity.type
_entity.pdbx_description
1 polymer ?
#
loop_
_entity_poly.entity_id
_entity_poly.type
_entity_poly.pdbx_seq_one_letter_code
_entity_poly.pdbx_strand_id
1 'polypeptide(L)'
;MDLFSDRVEQYCLDVGGEVPIYLQELDIYTHQHHHSPNMLSGAYQGRLLSMISKMVKPKNIIEIGTYTGYSALCLAEGLSPGGMVHTIDVD
;
A
#
# COMPACT_ATOMS: atom_id res chain seq x y z
N MET A 1 10.23 7.29 -2.39
CA MET A 1 9.76 8.57 -2.97
C MET A 1 10.16 9.72 -2.06
N ASP A 2 10.91 10.67 -2.59
CA ASP A 2 11.52 11.73 -1.76
C ASP A 2 10.82 13.09 -1.90
N LEU A 3 9.49 13.06 -2.00
CA LEU A 3 8.70 14.29 -2.13
C LEU A 3 8.61 15.08 -0.83
N PHE A 4 8.81 14.41 0.29
CA PHE A 4 8.71 15.01 1.62
C PHE A 4 10.00 14.79 2.40
N SER A 5 10.28 15.67 3.37
CA SER A 5 11.39 15.43 4.28
C SER A 5 11.11 14.19 5.15
N ASP A 6 12.18 13.53 5.63
CA ASP A 6 12.05 12.37 6.50
C ASP A 6 11.26 12.68 7.78
N ARG A 7 11.38 13.92 8.27
CA ARG A 7 10.65 14.33 9.47
C ARG A 7 9.14 14.36 9.27
N VAL A 8 8.70 14.86 8.10
CA VAL A 8 7.27 14.92 7.76
C VAL A 8 6.73 13.51 7.58
N GLU A 9 7.46 12.67 6.87
CA GLU A 9 7.06 11.29 6.66
C GLU A 9 6.97 10.52 7.97
N GLN A 10 7.96 10.69 8.85
CA GLN A 10 7.97 10.04 10.16
C GLN A 10 6.79 10.49 11.03
N TYR A 11 6.48 11.78 11.00
CA TYR A 11 5.31 12.29 11.71
C TYR A 11 4.01 11.63 11.23
N CYS A 12 3.84 11.52 9.92
CA CYS A 12 2.65 10.89 9.35
C CYS A 12 2.56 9.41 9.72
N LEU A 13 3.69 8.72 9.77
CA LEU A 13 3.72 7.32 10.20
C LEU A 13 3.36 7.18 11.68
N ASP A 14 3.86 8.09 12.53
CA ASP A 14 3.62 8.05 13.97
C ASP A 14 2.14 8.26 14.33
N VAL A 15 1.44 9.11 13.59
CA VAL A 15 0.04 9.43 13.87
C VAL A 15 -0.96 8.68 13.00
N GLY A 16 -0.50 7.94 12.02
CA GLY A 16 -1.33 7.28 11.01
C GLY A 16 -1.89 5.93 11.41
N GLY A 17 -1.63 5.47 12.64
CA GLY A 17 -2.10 4.17 13.10
C GLY A 17 -1.13 3.05 12.78
N GLU A 18 -1.50 1.84 13.18
CA GLU A 18 -0.64 0.67 13.02
C GLU A 18 -0.69 0.11 11.59
N VAL A 19 0.46 -0.32 11.10
CA VAL A 19 0.56 -1.04 9.84
C VAL A 19 0.34 -2.53 10.13
N PRO A 20 -0.59 -3.20 9.43
CA PRO A 20 -0.80 -4.62 9.62
C PRO A 20 0.48 -5.44 9.44
N ILE A 21 0.61 -6.52 10.21
CA ILE A 21 1.80 -7.37 10.20
C ILE A 21 2.10 -7.91 8.81
N TYR A 22 1.09 -8.35 8.07
CA TYR A 22 1.32 -8.90 6.73
C TYR A 22 1.94 -7.88 5.77
N LEU A 23 1.63 -6.59 5.94
CA LEU A 23 2.26 -5.54 5.13
C LEU A 23 3.69 -5.27 5.56
N GLN A 24 3.98 -5.34 6.85
CA GLN A 24 5.35 -5.21 7.35
C GLN A 24 6.22 -6.35 6.83
N GLU A 25 5.70 -7.57 6.83
CA GLU A 25 6.41 -8.74 6.31
C GLU A 25 6.66 -8.63 4.81
N LEU A 26 5.68 -8.14 4.05
CA LEU A 26 5.81 -7.93 2.62
C LEU A 26 6.85 -6.86 2.30
N ASP A 27 6.91 -5.79 3.09
CA ASP A 27 7.90 -4.74 2.95
C ASP A 27 9.32 -5.32 3.13
N ILE A 28 9.53 -6.08 4.20
CA ILE A 28 10.82 -6.74 4.46
C ILE A 28 11.18 -7.69 3.32
N TYR A 29 10.25 -8.52 2.89
CA TYR A 29 10.47 -9.44 1.78
C TYR A 29 10.89 -8.71 0.51
N THR A 30 10.21 -7.62 0.19
CA THR A 30 10.48 -6.84 -1.02
C THR A 30 11.89 -6.26 -1.00
N HIS A 31 12.31 -5.70 0.13
CA HIS A 31 13.66 -5.16 0.28
C HIS A 31 14.75 -6.23 0.19
N GLN A 32 14.45 -7.46 0.58
CA GLN A 32 15.42 -8.55 0.56
C GLN A 32 15.53 -9.25 -0.79
N HIS A 33 14.45 -9.26 -1.60
CA HIS A 33 14.37 -10.13 -2.78
C HIS A 33 14.19 -9.40 -4.11
N HIS A 34 14.01 -8.08 -4.11
CA HIS A 34 13.76 -7.33 -5.34
C HIS A 34 14.81 -6.25 -5.55
N HIS A 35 15.06 -5.94 -6.85
CA HIS A 35 16.11 -4.99 -7.24
C HIS A 35 15.72 -3.53 -7.02
N SER A 36 14.44 -3.24 -7.01
CA SER A 36 13.95 -1.86 -6.94
C SER A 36 12.91 -1.69 -5.82
N PRO A 37 13.33 -1.90 -4.55
CA PRO A 37 12.37 -1.82 -3.42
C PRO A 37 11.78 -0.42 -3.26
N ASN A 38 12.40 0.61 -3.80
CA ASN A 38 11.86 1.97 -3.79
C ASN A 38 10.61 2.12 -4.65
N MET A 39 10.26 1.14 -5.49
CA MET A 39 8.98 1.09 -6.20
C MET A 39 7.83 0.67 -5.30
N LEU A 40 8.14 0.17 -4.11
CA LEU A 40 7.11 -0.18 -3.13
C LEU A 40 6.45 1.09 -2.61
N SER A 41 5.12 1.05 -2.45
CA SER A 41 4.36 2.19 -1.93
C SER A 41 4.79 2.54 -0.50
N GLY A 42 5.01 1.53 0.34
CA GLY A 42 5.45 1.72 1.71
C GLY A 42 4.32 2.10 2.66
N ALA A 43 4.68 2.20 3.95
CA ALA A 43 3.69 2.39 5.02
C ALA A 43 2.94 3.72 4.92
N TYR A 44 3.64 4.81 4.62
CA TYR A 44 3.01 6.13 4.52
C TYR A 44 1.95 6.17 3.42
N GLN A 45 2.35 5.86 2.20
CA GLN A 45 1.44 5.86 1.06
C GLN A 45 0.36 4.78 1.21
N GLY A 46 0.75 3.62 1.75
CA GLY A 46 -0.17 2.50 1.94
C GLY A 46 -1.29 2.83 2.91
N ARG A 47 -0.99 3.50 4.02
CA ARG A 47 -2.03 3.90 4.97
C ARG A 47 -2.96 4.95 4.38
N LEU A 48 -2.44 5.85 3.54
CA LEU A 48 -3.27 6.81 2.82
C LEU A 48 -4.20 6.11 1.83
N LEU A 49 -3.69 5.15 1.06
CA LEU A 49 -4.52 4.39 0.11
C LEU A 49 -5.61 3.60 0.84
N SER A 50 -5.28 2.98 1.96
CA SER A 50 -6.25 2.26 2.78
C SER A 50 -7.34 3.19 3.29
N MET A 51 -6.97 4.38 3.78
CA MET A 51 -7.93 5.36 4.26
C MET A 51 -8.89 5.81 3.15
N ILE A 52 -8.36 6.14 1.98
CA ILE A 52 -9.19 6.55 0.83
C ILE A 52 -10.13 5.42 0.43
N SER A 53 -9.63 4.20 0.37
CA SER A 53 -10.44 3.03 0.04
C SER A 53 -11.58 2.85 1.04
N LYS A 54 -11.30 2.98 2.34
CA LYS A 54 -12.32 2.85 3.38
C LYS A 54 -13.38 3.96 3.30
N MET A 55 -12.99 5.15 2.85
CA MET A 55 -13.93 6.27 2.65
C MET A 55 -14.85 6.03 1.46
N VAL A 56 -14.30 5.50 0.38
CA VAL A 56 -15.04 5.23 -0.86
C VAL A 56 -15.89 3.97 -0.76
N LYS A 57 -15.40 2.96 -0.04
CA LYS A 57 -16.02 1.62 0.09
C LYS A 57 -16.27 1.01 -1.28
N PRO A 58 -15.24 0.85 -2.10
CA PRO A 58 -15.41 0.42 -3.48
C PRO A 58 -15.83 -1.04 -3.57
N LYS A 59 -16.53 -1.37 -4.64
CA LYS A 59 -16.86 -2.75 -4.99
C LYS A 59 -15.83 -3.33 -5.94
N ASN A 60 -15.30 -2.49 -6.83
CA ASN A 60 -14.26 -2.90 -7.78
C ASN A 60 -13.14 -1.88 -7.75
N ILE A 61 -11.92 -2.38 -7.69
CA ILE A 61 -10.70 -1.58 -7.73
C ILE A 61 -9.87 -2.09 -8.89
N ILE A 62 -9.34 -1.17 -9.68
CA ILE A 62 -8.41 -1.50 -10.76
C ILE A 62 -7.09 -0.82 -10.45
N GLU A 63 -6.01 -1.59 -10.44
CA GLU A 63 -4.66 -1.09 -10.22
C GLU A 63 -3.76 -1.51 -11.38
N ILE A 64 -2.97 -0.57 -11.87
CA ILE A 64 -1.95 -0.85 -12.89
C ILE A 64 -0.59 -0.75 -12.22
N GLY A 65 0.19 -1.86 -12.28
CA GLY A 65 1.46 -1.96 -11.59
C GLY A 65 1.34 -2.63 -10.24
N THR A 66 1.31 -3.96 -10.23
CA THR A 66 1.16 -4.75 -8.99
C THR A 66 2.41 -4.73 -8.13
N TYR A 67 3.56 -4.84 -8.76
CA TYR A 67 4.85 -5.07 -8.14
C TYR A 67 4.77 -6.27 -7.18
N THR A 68 4.88 -6.06 -5.85
CA THR A 68 4.76 -7.15 -4.86
C THR A 68 3.38 -7.21 -4.21
N GLY A 69 2.46 -6.34 -4.61
CA GLY A 69 1.08 -6.36 -4.14
C GLY A 69 0.80 -5.50 -2.92
N TYR A 70 1.75 -4.69 -2.48
CA TYR A 70 1.59 -3.87 -1.28
C TYR A 70 0.40 -2.90 -1.39
N SER A 71 0.36 -2.10 -2.45
CA SER A 71 -0.73 -1.15 -2.67
C SER A 71 -2.06 -1.84 -2.90
N ALA A 72 -2.05 -2.98 -3.61
CA ALA A 72 -3.27 -3.76 -3.83
C ALA A 72 -3.88 -4.23 -2.51
N LEU A 73 -3.04 -4.71 -1.58
CA LEU A 73 -3.51 -5.12 -0.26
C LEU A 73 -4.03 -3.94 0.56
N CYS A 74 -3.39 -2.78 0.47
CA CYS A 74 -3.87 -1.58 1.15
C CYS A 74 -5.23 -1.13 0.63
N LEU A 75 -5.40 -1.12 -0.69
CA LEU A 75 -6.66 -0.77 -1.32
C LEU A 75 -7.78 -1.76 -0.98
N ALA A 76 -7.43 -3.04 -0.84
CA ALA A 76 -8.38 -4.08 -0.51
C ALA A 76 -9.00 -3.90 0.88
N GLU A 77 -8.34 -3.19 1.79
CA GLU A 77 -8.85 -2.98 3.14
C GLU A 77 -10.18 -2.23 3.19
N GLY A 78 -10.51 -1.46 2.15
CA GLY A 78 -11.77 -0.72 2.07
C GLY A 78 -12.84 -1.36 1.21
N LEU A 79 -12.58 -2.55 0.65
CA LEU A 79 -13.55 -3.21 -0.23
C LEU A 79 -14.89 -3.43 0.45
N SER A 80 -15.97 -3.19 -0.29
CA SER A 80 -17.31 -3.59 0.13
C SER A 80 -17.43 -5.11 0.10
N PRO A 81 -18.38 -5.71 0.86
CA PRO A 81 -18.61 -7.15 0.81
C PRO A 81 -18.83 -7.64 -0.62
N GLY A 82 -18.10 -8.66 -1.01
CA GLY A 82 -18.14 -9.20 -2.38
C GLY A 82 -17.33 -8.41 -3.38
N GLY A 83 -16.61 -7.39 -2.94
CA GLY A 83 -15.77 -6.57 -3.83
C GLY A 83 -14.50 -7.28 -4.27
N MET A 84 -13.83 -6.72 -5.27
CA MET A 84 -12.66 -7.35 -5.87
C MET A 84 -11.64 -6.31 -6.32
N VAL A 85 -10.36 -6.62 -6.12
CA VAL A 85 -9.26 -5.83 -6.67
C VAL A 85 -8.76 -6.54 -7.92
N HIS A 86 -8.66 -5.77 -9.01
CA HIS A 86 -8.07 -6.23 -10.27
C HIS A 86 -6.74 -5.51 -10.43
N THR A 87 -5.65 -6.26 -10.42
CA THR A 87 -4.33 -5.66 -10.52
C THR A 87 -3.57 -6.26 -11.70
N ILE A 88 -2.87 -5.42 -12.45
CA ILE A 88 -2.22 -5.79 -13.71
C ILE A 88 -0.75 -5.40 -13.62
N ASP A 89 0.11 -6.33 -14.01
CA ASP A 89 1.54 -6.05 -14.11
C ASP A 89 2.13 -6.77 -15.32
N VAL A 90 3.36 -6.40 -15.68
CA VAL A 90 4.08 -7.01 -16.80
C VAL A 90 4.78 -8.33 -16.42
N ASP A 91 4.90 -8.62 -15.15
CA ASP A 91 5.50 -9.86 -14.64
C ASP A 91 4.46 -10.84 -14.12
#